data_b18327299501dcc5ded40e69df92b8f7
#
_entry.id   b18327299501dcc5ded40e69df92b8f7
#
_cell.length_a   1.000
_cell.length_b   1.000
_cell.length_c   1.000
_cell.angle_alpha   90.00
_cell.angle_beta   90.00
_cell.angle_gamma   90.00
#
_symmetry.space_group_name_H-M   'P 1'
#
loop_
_entity.id
_entity.type
_entity.pdbx_description
1 polymer ?
#
loop_
_entity_poly.entity_id
_entity_poly.type
_entity_poly.pdbx_seq_one_letter_code
_entity_poly.pdbx_strand_id
1 'polypeptide(L)'
;MFKESITPQEIEKLEYASFPGKIYVIDSVGAEFNRAIAYLRAQKVIGFDTETRPTFTPSQPRYGVALLQLSGPDKAFLFRLNKMGLHRRLCNLLASEKVLKVGAAIHDDIRGLQKLRDFQADGFVDLQKIVADYGIRDKSVKKMTAIILGFRISKTQQLSNWEAETLSEPQCKYAATDAWVCREMYLKLMRSEKNPLKEEEKV
;
A
#
# COMPACT_ATOMS: atom_id res chain seq x y z
N MET A 1 -15.52 -12.08 -14.63
CA MET A 1 -14.16 -12.25 -15.24
C MET A 1 -13.51 -10.89 -15.37
N PHE A 2 -12.25 -10.73 -14.99
CA PHE A 2 -11.50 -9.48 -15.12
C PHE A 2 -10.91 -9.36 -16.55
N LYS A 3 -10.62 -8.12 -16.98
CA LYS A 3 -9.80 -7.88 -18.16
C LYS A 3 -8.36 -8.30 -17.88
N GLU A 4 -7.69 -8.85 -18.88
CA GLU A 4 -6.28 -9.24 -18.77
C GLU A 4 -5.35 -8.03 -18.66
N SER A 5 -5.62 -7.00 -19.44
CA SER A 5 -4.88 -5.74 -19.48
C SER A 5 -5.80 -4.55 -19.70
N ILE A 6 -5.28 -3.36 -19.38
CA ILE A 6 -5.98 -2.09 -19.60
C ILE A 6 -5.02 -1.03 -20.14
N THR A 7 -5.47 -0.26 -21.13
CA THR A 7 -4.71 0.82 -21.73
C THR A 7 -4.81 2.12 -20.93
N PRO A 8 -3.84 3.05 -21.07
CA PRO A 8 -3.95 4.38 -20.47
C PRO A 8 -5.23 5.13 -20.86
N GLN A 9 -5.64 5.03 -22.13
CA GLN A 9 -6.84 5.68 -22.65
C GLN A 9 -8.13 5.14 -22.01
N GLU A 10 -8.18 3.84 -21.72
CA GLU A 10 -9.31 3.25 -20.99
C GLU A 10 -9.34 3.70 -19.55
N ILE A 11 -8.16 3.81 -18.90
CA ILE A 11 -8.06 4.29 -17.50
C ILE A 11 -8.54 5.73 -17.38
N GLU A 12 -8.20 6.59 -18.35
CA GLU A 12 -8.62 8.01 -18.33
C GLU A 12 -10.13 8.20 -18.38
N LYS A 13 -10.87 7.25 -18.96
CA LYS A 13 -12.34 7.28 -19.02
C LYS A 13 -13.01 6.84 -17.74
N LEU A 14 -12.27 6.25 -16.80
CA LEU A 14 -12.83 5.82 -15.52
C LEU A 14 -13.00 7.00 -14.57
N GLU A 15 -13.98 6.90 -13.69
CA GLU A 15 -14.15 7.86 -12.61
C GLU A 15 -12.95 7.87 -11.67
N TYR A 16 -12.59 9.05 -11.17
CA TYR A 16 -11.54 9.20 -10.18
C TYR A 16 -12.08 8.86 -8.79
N ALA A 17 -11.32 8.05 -8.05
CA ALA A 17 -11.60 7.80 -6.65
C ALA A 17 -10.34 7.88 -5.81
N SER A 18 -10.53 8.19 -4.54
CA SER A 18 -9.50 8.22 -3.51
C SER A 18 -10.07 7.70 -2.21
N PHE A 19 -9.22 7.43 -1.23
CA PHE A 19 -9.67 6.93 0.08
C PHE A 19 -10.76 7.82 0.68
N PRO A 20 -11.96 7.27 0.97
CA PRO A 20 -13.10 8.06 1.42
C PRO A 20 -13.15 8.25 2.94
N GLY A 21 -12.32 7.52 3.69
CA GLY A 21 -12.34 7.49 5.14
C GLY A 21 -11.48 8.56 5.82
N LYS A 22 -11.28 8.41 7.13
CA LYS A 22 -10.45 9.33 7.93
C LYS A 22 -8.98 8.96 7.82
N ILE A 23 -8.14 9.96 7.59
CA ILE A 23 -6.69 9.83 7.51
C ILE A 23 -6.06 10.42 8.77
N TYR A 24 -5.17 9.65 9.40
CA TYR A 24 -4.44 10.05 10.59
C TYR A 24 -2.95 10.04 10.28
N VAL A 25 -2.29 11.19 10.43
CA VAL A 25 -0.83 11.31 10.32
C VAL A 25 -0.23 11.17 11.71
N ILE A 26 0.64 10.17 11.90
CA ILE A 26 1.22 9.84 13.20
C ILE A 26 2.73 10.05 13.14
N ASP A 27 3.23 11.01 13.87
CA ASP A 27 4.64 11.41 13.92
C ASP A 27 5.33 11.11 15.26
N SER A 28 4.56 10.65 16.26
CA SER A 28 5.06 10.33 17.59
C SER A 28 4.29 9.19 18.25
N VAL A 29 4.91 8.58 19.27
CA VAL A 29 4.29 7.51 20.07
C VAL A 29 3.48 8.12 21.19
N GLY A 30 2.16 8.00 21.10
CA GLY A 30 1.23 8.58 22.07
C GLY A 30 -0.16 7.93 21.99
N ALA A 31 -1.18 8.64 22.45
CA ALA A 31 -2.55 8.14 22.52
C ALA A 31 -3.11 7.80 21.13
N GLU A 32 -2.82 8.63 20.10
CA GLU A 32 -3.26 8.41 18.73
C GLU A 32 -2.58 7.20 18.10
N PHE A 33 -1.27 7.05 18.28
CA PHE A 33 -0.53 5.85 17.90
C PHE A 33 -1.14 4.58 18.53
N ASN A 34 -1.47 4.63 19.84
CA ASN A 34 -2.05 3.49 20.53
C ASN A 34 -3.44 3.13 19.99
N ARG A 35 -4.28 4.13 19.67
CA ARG A 35 -5.58 3.92 19.02
C ARG A 35 -5.43 3.34 17.62
N ALA A 36 -4.45 3.80 16.85
CA ALA A 36 -4.15 3.27 15.53
C ALA A 36 -3.76 1.78 15.57
N ILE A 37 -2.83 1.42 16.46
CA ILE A 37 -2.42 0.03 16.64
C ILE A 37 -3.60 -0.85 17.09
N ALA A 38 -4.43 -0.39 18.01
CA ALA A 38 -5.61 -1.15 18.46
C ALA A 38 -6.61 -1.37 17.32
N TYR A 39 -6.91 -0.33 16.54
CA TYR A 39 -7.79 -0.43 15.37
C TYR A 39 -7.24 -1.41 14.32
N LEU A 40 -5.97 -1.28 13.94
CA LEU A 40 -5.35 -2.12 12.92
C LEU A 40 -5.29 -3.60 13.34
N ARG A 41 -4.99 -3.87 14.60
CA ARG A 41 -4.96 -5.25 15.15
C ARG A 41 -6.33 -5.91 15.19
N ALA A 42 -7.40 -5.15 15.22
CA ALA A 42 -8.78 -5.66 15.18
C ALA A 42 -9.23 -6.04 13.76
N GLN A 43 -8.47 -5.65 12.72
CA GLN A 43 -8.78 -6.00 11.33
C GLN A 43 -8.24 -7.39 10.98
N LYS A 44 -8.94 -8.11 10.09
CA LYS A 44 -8.42 -9.36 9.48
C LYS A 44 -7.48 -9.06 8.30
N VAL A 45 -7.77 -7.99 7.56
CA VAL A 45 -7.05 -7.57 6.36
C VAL A 45 -6.87 -6.06 6.40
N ILE A 46 -5.64 -5.60 6.23
CA ILE A 46 -5.28 -4.19 6.08
C ILE A 46 -4.51 -3.97 4.78
N GLY A 47 -4.65 -2.79 4.20
CA GLY A 47 -3.80 -2.35 3.11
C GLY A 47 -2.45 -1.89 3.63
N PHE A 48 -1.42 -2.09 2.85
CA PHE A 48 -0.02 -1.81 3.18
C PHE A 48 0.68 -1.15 1.99
N ASP A 49 1.44 -0.10 2.28
CA ASP A 49 2.39 0.49 1.36
C ASP A 49 3.48 1.25 2.12
N THR A 50 4.57 1.66 1.46
CA THR A 50 5.60 2.54 2.02
C THR A 50 6.01 3.61 1.04
N GLU A 51 6.49 4.74 1.56
CA GLU A 51 7.06 5.80 0.76
C GLU A 51 8.47 6.17 1.21
N THR A 52 9.32 6.42 0.23
CA THR A 52 10.70 6.85 0.42
C THR A 52 10.92 8.15 -0.35
N ARG A 53 11.63 9.10 0.25
CA ARG A 53 12.03 10.31 -0.46
C ARG A 53 12.82 9.96 -1.72
N PRO A 54 12.41 10.44 -2.92
CA PRO A 54 13.08 10.10 -4.16
C PRO A 54 14.51 10.68 -4.22
N THR A 55 15.40 9.94 -4.89
CA THR A 55 16.76 10.37 -5.21
C THR A 55 16.81 10.66 -6.71
N PHE A 56 17.18 11.89 -7.08
CA PHE A 56 17.17 12.33 -8.48
C PHE A 56 18.56 12.29 -9.13
N THR A 57 19.63 12.25 -8.34
CA THR A 57 21.01 12.19 -8.84
C THR A 57 21.82 11.12 -8.13
N PRO A 58 22.80 10.49 -8.80
CA PRO A 58 23.63 9.45 -8.17
C PRO A 58 24.44 9.93 -6.96
N SER A 59 24.71 11.25 -6.86
CA SER A 59 25.45 11.87 -5.76
C SER A 59 24.62 12.09 -4.51
N GLN A 60 23.27 12.00 -4.59
CA GLN A 60 22.43 12.13 -3.43
C GLN A 60 22.46 10.87 -2.58
N PRO A 61 22.32 10.98 -1.24
CA PRO A 61 22.22 9.82 -0.37
C PRO A 61 20.94 9.02 -0.70
N ARG A 62 21.00 7.70 -0.53
CA ARG A 62 19.81 6.87 -0.56
C ARG A 62 19.04 7.05 0.73
N TYR A 63 17.80 7.50 0.62
CA TYR A 63 16.90 7.68 1.76
C TYR A 63 16.30 6.34 2.22
N GLY A 64 16.02 6.24 3.50
CA GLY A 64 15.26 5.13 4.05
C GLY A 64 13.75 5.30 3.87
N VAL A 65 12.98 4.32 4.34
CA VAL A 65 11.51 4.42 4.35
C VAL A 65 11.10 5.56 5.28
N ALA A 66 10.46 6.58 4.71
CA ALA A 66 10.02 7.78 5.43
C ALA A 66 8.59 7.63 5.99
N LEU A 67 7.73 6.90 5.27
CA LEU A 67 6.32 6.74 5.60
C LEU A 67 5.90 5.27 5.49
N LEU A 68 5.15 4.78 6.48
CA LEU A 68 4.44 3.52 6.44
C LEU A 68 2.95 3.79 6.42
N GLN A 69 2.25 3.31 5.39
CA GLN A 69 0.80 3.44 5.26
C GLN A 69 0.11 2.12 5.59
N LEU A 70 -0.83 2.17 6.54
CA LEU A 70 -1.69 1.04 6.88
C LEU A 70 -3.15 1.48 6.85
N SER A 71 -3.98 0.79 6.07
CA SER A 71 -5.38 1.16 5.89
C SER A 71 -6.33 0.02 6.25
N GLY A 72 -7.32 0.32 7.09
CA GLY A 72 -8.53 -0.46 7.23
C GLY A 72 -9.63 0.00 6.25
N PRO A 73 -10.90 -0.37 6.50
CA PRO A 73 -12.01 0.00 5.61
C PRO A 73 -12.36 1.51 5.63
N ASP A 74 -12.26 2.14 6.79
CA ASP A 74 -12.75 3.50 7.05
C ASP A 74 -11.71 4.44 7.67
N LYS A 75 -10.51 3.91 8.02
CA LYS A 75 -9.39 4.68 8.58
C LYS A 75 -8.08 4.25 7.97
N ALA A 76 -7.26 5.25 7.59
CA ALA A 76 -5.89 5.07 7.16
C ALA A 76 -4.94 5.79 8.11
N PHE A 77 -3.81 5.16 8.38
CA PHE A 77 -2.79 5.64 9.30
C PHE A 77 -1.46 5.77 8.57
N LEU A 78 -0.92 6.98 8.59
CA LEU A 78 0.31 7.38 7.94
C LEU A 78 1.38 7.58 9.03
N PHE A 79 2.18 6.55 9.29
CA PHE A 79 3.23 6.59 10.30
C PHE A 79 4.50 7.23 9.73
N ARG A 80 4.88 8.40 10.25
CA ARG A 80 6.06 9.18 9.86
C ARG A 80 7.33 8.55 10.42
N LEU A 81 7.86 7.51 9.76
CA LEU A 81 9.02 6.76 10.27
C LEU A 81 10.30 7.61 10.34
N ASN A 82 10.43 8.63 9.49
CA ASN A 82 11.50 9.61 9.55
C ASN A 82 11.47 10.47 10.84
N LYS A 83 10.32 10.57 11.52
CA LYS A 83 10.16 11.32 12.78
C LYS A 83 10.15 10.41 14.01
N MET A 84 9.42 9.29 13.94
CA MET A 84 9.18 8.44 15.11
C MET A 84 9.96 7.10 15.11
N GLY A 85 10.65 6.79 14.00
CA GLY A 85 11.25 5.47 13.80
C GLY A 85 10.21 4.34 13.66
N LEU A 86 10.70 3.12 13.45
CA LEU A 86 9.83 1.95 13.41
C LEU A 86 9.67 1.38 14.83
N HIS A 87 8.57 1.75 15.49
CA HIS A 87 8.30 1.34 16.87
C HIS A 87 8.00 -0.16 17.00
N ARG A 88 8.43 -0.81 18.10
CA ARG A 88 8.25 -2.27 18.34
C ARG A 88 6.81 -2.75 18.16
N ARG A 89 5.80 -1.95 18.52
CA ARG A 89 4.38 -2.32 18.34
C ARG A 89 3.97 -2.40 16.86
N LEU A 90 4.57 -1.58 15.98
CA LEU A 90 4.41 -1.72 14.53
C LEU A 90 5.08 -3.02 14.04
N CYS A 91 6.30 -3.30 14.50
CA CYS A 91 6.95 -4.58 14.19
C CYS A 91 6.08 -5.78 14.59
N ASN A 92 5.49 -5.75 15.78
CA ASN A 92 4.60 -6.82 16.25
C ASN A 92 3.32 -6.95 15.39
N LEU A 93 2.81 -5.86 14.83
CA LEU A 93 1.69 -5.89 13.87
C LEU A 93 2.14 -6.47 12.53
N LEU A 94 3.31 -6.04 12.04
CA LEU A 94 3.88 -6.51 10.77
C LEU A 94 4.30 -7.98 10.82
N ALA A 95 4.65 -8.49 11.99
CA ALA A 95 4.98 -9.90 12.25
C ALA A 95 3.76 -10.79 12.55
N SER A 96 2.56 -10.24 12.56
CA SER A 96 1.35 -10.99 12.94
C SER A 96 0.76 -11.74 11.75
N GLU A 97 0.62 -13.06 11.85
CA GLU A 97 -0.15 -13.89 10.90
C GLU A 97 -1.66 -13.61 10.96
N LYS A 98 -2.15 -13.11 12.11
CA LYS A 98 -3.59 -12.89 12.34
C LYS A 98 -4.16 -11.70 11.55
N VAL A 99 -3.29 -10.79 11.12
CA VAL A 99 -3.66 -9.61 10.33
C VAL A 99 -2.94 -9.69 9.00
N LEU A 100 -3.65 -9.89 7.91
CA LEU A 100 -3.05 -9.86 6.58
C LEU A 100 -2.73 -8.43 6.17
N LYS A 101 -1.49 -8.19 5.73
CA LYS A 101 -1.01 -6.94 5.17
C LYS A 101 -0.90 -7.10 3.66
N VAL A 102 -1.76 -6.41 2.93
CA VAL A 102 -1.86 -6.52 1.46
C VAL A 102 -1.27 -5.30 0.79
N GLY A 103 -0.30 -5.53 -0.06
CA GLY A 103 0.34 -4.50 -0.88
C GLY A 103 0.68 -5.01 -2.28
N ALA A 104 1.44 -4.24 -3.04
CA ALA A 104 1.90 -4.60 -4.37
C ALA A 104 3.40 -4.37 -4.50
N ALA A 105 4.16 -5.36 -4.99
CA ALA A 105 5.63 -5.33 -5.08
C ALA A 105 6.33 -5.13 -3.72
N ILE A 106 5.81 -5.69 -2.66
CA ILE A 106 6.14 -5.39 -1.25
C ILE A 106 7.51 -5.85 -0.77
N HIS A 107 8.28 -6.57 -1.58
CA HIS A 107 9.55 -7.18 -1.15
C HIS A 107 10.56 -6.13 -0.65
N ASP A 108 10.75 -5.07 -1.41
CA ASP A 108 11.71 -4.02 -1.07
C ASP A 108 11.22 -3.12 0.06
N ASP A 109 9.90 -2.93 0.18
CA ASP A 109 9.26 -2.22 1.30
C ASP A 109 9.55 -2.93 2.63
N ILE A 110 9.31 -4.24 2.68
CA ILE A 110 9.60 -5.06 3.87
C ILE A 110 11.08 -4.98 4.24
N ARG A 111 11.99 -5.13 3.25
CA ARG A 111 13.43 -5.01 3.49
C ARG A 111 13.83 -3.61 3.95
N GLY A 112 13.18 -2.58 3.42
CA GLY A 112 13.37 -1.19 3.85
C GLY A 112 12.98 -0.98 5.31
N LEU A 113 11.84 -1.53 5.74
CA LEU A 113 11.39 -1.50 7.13
C LEU A 113 12.31 -2.31 8.05
N GLN A 114 12.77 -3.50 7.63
CA GLN A 114 13.69 -4.33 8.39
C GLN A 114 15.05 -3.66 8.62
N LYS A 115 15.51 -2.77 7.72
CA LYS A 115 16.71 -1.93 7.95
C LYS A 115 16.52 -0.91 9.08
N LEU A 116 15.28 -0.44 9.33
CA LEU A 116 15.00 0.48 10.42
C LEU A 116 14.93 -0.24 11.79
N ARG A 117 14.39 -1.45 11.80
CA ARG A 117 14.33 -2.33 12.97
C ARG A 117 14.09 -3.76 12.51
N ASP A 118 14.84 -4.68 13.08
CA ASP A 118 14.66 -6.11 12.80
C ASP A 118 13.31 -6.64 13.30
N PHE A 119 12.62 -7.39 12.43
CA PHE A 119 11.40 -8.13 12.72
C PHE A 119 11.20 -9.23 11.68
N GLN A 120 10.54 -10.31 12.08
CA GLN A 120 10.10 -11.34 11.15
C GLN A 120 8.83 -10.86 10.46
N ALA A 121 8.87 -10.70 9.14
CA ALA A 121 7.69 -10.33 8.35
C ALA A 121 6.80 -11.55 8.12
N ASP A 122 5.54 -11.46 8.55
CA ASP A 122 4.57 -12.53 8.37
C ASP A 122 3.18 -11.99 8.01
N GLY A 123 2.30 -12.84 7.45
CA GLY A 123 0.95 -12.45 7.05
C GLY A 123 0.92 -11.39 5.93
N PHE A 124 1.94 -11.31 5.09
CA PHE A 124 1.99 -10.42 3.94
C PHE A 124 1.45 -11.08 2.67
N VAL A 125 0.70 -10.32 1.89
CA VAL A 125 0.18 -10.73 0.58
C VAL A 125 0.60 -9.71 -0.46
N ASP A 126 1.32 -10.18 -1.49
CA ASP A 126 1.69 -9.38 -2.65
C ASP A 126 0.68 -9.60 -3.78
N LEU A 127 -0.07 -8.55 -4.13
CA LEU A 127 -1.06 -8.61 -5.22
C LEU A 127 -0.44 -9.00 -6.55
N GLN A 128 0.79 -8.58 -6.84
CA GLN A 128 1.46 -8.93 -8.10
C GLN A 128 1.67 -10.43 -8.27
N LYS A 129 1.71 -11.19 -7.16
CA LYS A 129 1.88 -12.65 -7.20
C LYS A 129 0.57 -13.41 -7.42
N ILE A 130 -0.56 -12.80 -7.07
CA ILE A 130 -1.86 -13.49 -7.11
C ILE A 130 -2.77 -13.07 -8.26
N VAL A 131 -2.57 -11.90 -8.86
CA VAL A 131 -3.48 -11.39 -9.91
C VAL A 131 -3.50 -12.25 -11.17
N ALA A 132 -2.42 -12.95 -11.48
CA ALA A 132 -2.35 -13.90 -12.61
C ALA A 132 -3.34 -15.06 -12.45
N ASP A 133 -3.65 -15.48 -11.23
CA ASP A 133 -4.66 -16.51 -10.94
C ASP A 133 -6.08 -16.07 -11.35
N TYR A 134 -6.29 -14.77 -11.52
CA TYR A 134 -7.56 -14.16 -11.91
C TYR A 134 -7.56 -13.64 -13.35
N GLY A 135 -6.56 -14.03 -14.15
CA GLY A 135 -6.45 -13.66 -15.56
C GLY A 135 -5.94 -12.24 -15.80
N ILE A 136 -5.26 -11.62 -14.83
CA ILE A 136 -4.75 -10.26 -14.93
C ILE A 136 -3.22 -10.29 -15.15
N ARG A 137 -2.76 -9.68 -16.22
CA ARG A 137 -1.34 -9.56 -16.59
C ARG A 137 -0.70 -8.29 -16.01
N ASP A 138 -1.46 -7.22 -15.93
CA ASP A 138 -0.99 -5.93 -15.45
C ASP A 138 -0.68 -5.96 -13.96
N LYS A 139 0.51 -5.48 -13.55
CA LYS A 139 1.02 -5.55 -12.17
C LYS A 139 1.16 -4.19 -11.48
N SER A 140 0.97 -3.06 -12.16
CA SER A 140 1.02 -1.76 -11.49
C SER A 140 -0.26 -1.50 -10.69
N VAL A 141 -0.14 -0.89 -9.50
CA VAL A 141 -1.28 -0.58 -8.63
C VAL A 141 -2.37 0.18 -9.40
N LYS A 142 -2.00 1.21 -10.19
CA LYS A 142 -2.96 1.99 -11.00
C LYS A 142 -3.77 1.11 -11.96
N LYS A 143 -3.11 0.20 -12.68
CA LYS A 143 -3.77 -0.67 -13.67
C LYS A 143 -4.59 -1.76 -12.99
N MET A 144 -4.03 -2.39 -11.95
CA MET A 144 -4.77 -3.37 -11.14
C MET A 144 -6.02 -2.75 -10.52
N THR A 145 -5.94 -1.54 -9.98
CA THR A 145 -7.10 -0.81 -9.45
C THR A 145 -8.16 -0.59 -10.52
N ALA A 146 -7.77 -0.13 -11.70
CA ALA A 146 -8.68 0.09 -12.81
C ALA A 146 -9.38 -1.20 -13.27
N ILE A 147 -8.64 -2.31 -13.40
CA ILE A 147 -9.17 -3.61 -13.82
C ILE A 147 -10.08 -4.21 -12.73
N ILE A 148 -9.60 -4.22 -11.49
CA ILE A 148 -10.26 -4.94 -10.40
C ILE A 148 -11.39 -4.11 -9.78
N LEU A 149 -11.15 -2.82 -9.51
CA LEU A 149 -12.11 -1.98 -8.80
C LEU A 149 -12.97 -1.12 -9.73
N GLY A 150 -12.51 -0.84 -10.97
CA GLY A 150 -13.29 -0.12 -11.97
C GLY A 150 -13.21 1.40 -11.87
N PHE A 151 -12.24 1.94 -11.13
CA PHE A 151 -11.98 3.38 -11.04
C PHE A 151 -10.47 3.68 -11.17
N ARG A 152 -10.12 4.94 -11.41
CA ARG A 152 -8.73 5.38 -11.48
C ARG A 152 -8.30 6.12 -10.22
N ILE A 153 -7.01 6.04 -9.91
CA ILE A 153 -6.36 6.74 -8.81
C ILE A 153 -5.27 7.70 -9.34
N SER A 154 -4.89 8.69 -8.51
CA SER A 154 -3.81 9.62 -8.82
C SER A 154 -2.43 8.96 -8.69
N LYS A 155 -1.45 9.47 -9.45
CA LYS A 155 -0.01 9.19 -9.28
C LYS A 155 0.81 10.45 -9.04
N THR A 156 0.17 11.60 -8.87
CA THR A 156 0.83 12.91 -8.86
C THR A 156 1.80 13.10 -7.71
N GLN A 157 1.67 12.35 -6.61
CA GLN A 157 2.51 12.49 -5.42
C GLN A 157 3.62 11.43 -5.30
N GLN A 158 3.73 10.51 -6.25
CA GLN A 158 4.69 9.41 -6.18
C GLN A 158 6.15 9.87 -5.97
N LEU A 159 6.55 11.00 -6.55
CA LEU A 159 7.89 11.57 -6.44
C LEU A 159 7.96 12.76 -5.46
N SER A 160 7.08 12.78 -4.47
CA SER A 160 7.04 13.82 -3.45
C SER A 160 8.17 13.70 -2.43
N ASN A 161 8.45 14.81 -1.73
CA ASN A 161 9.32 14.78 -0.55
C ASN A 161 8.58 14.22 0.66
N TRP A 162 8.69 12.91 0.87
CA TRP A 162 8.06 12.21 1.98
C TRP A 162 8.70 12.49 3.35
N GLU A 163 9.85 13.18 3.37
CA GLU A 163 10.52 13.66 4.60
C GLU A 163 10.21 15.13 4.92
N ALA A 164 9.32 15.78 4.18
CA ALA A 164 8.91 17.15 4.44
C ALA A 164 8.46 17.35 5.90
N GLU A 165 8.62 18.54 6.47
CA GLU A 165 8.22 18.81 7.86
C GLU A 165 6.75 18.48 8.10
N THR A 166 5.87 18.86 7.19
CA THR A 166 4.45 18.51 7.18
C THR A 166 4.08 17.92 5.83
N LEU A 167 3.30 16.84 5.83
CA LEU A 167 2.72 16.29 4.60
C LEU A 167 1.52 17.15 4.19
N SER A 168 1.44 17.48 2.91
CA SER A 168 0.29 18.16 2.34
C SER A 168 -0.95 17.23 2.30
N GLU A 169 -2.13 17.81 2.21
CA GLU A 169 -3.36 17.05 2.05
C GLU A 169 -3.34 16.12 0.82
N PRO A 170 -2.85 16.56 -0.38
CA PRO A 170 -2.70 15.66 -1.53
C PRO A 170 -1.76 14.48 -1.27
N GLN A 171 -0.64 14.68 -0.53
CA GLN A 171 0.26 13.59 -0.15
C GLN A 171 -0.45 12.61 0.78
N CYS A 172 -1.14 13.10 1.81
CA CYS A 172 -1.88 12.24 2.74
C CYS A 172 -2.96 11.44 2.01
N LYS A 173 -3.71 12.08 1.11
CA LYS A 173 -4.76 11.43 0.33
C LYS A 173 -4.19 10.36 -0.60
N TYR A 174 -3.08 10.66 -1.28
CA TYR A 174 -2.37 9.72 -2.15
C TYR A 174 -1.92 8.48 -1.37
N ALA A 175 -1.15 8.66 -0.29
CA ALA A 175 -0.61 7.57 0.51
C ALA A 175 -1.69 6.67 1.14
N ALA A 176 -2.77 7.28 1.66
CA ALA A 176 -3.91 6.55 2.19
C ALA A 176 -4.63 5.73 1.10
N THR A 177 -4.73 6.29 -0.12
CA THR A 177 -5.39 5.63 -1.25
C THR A 177 -4.60 4.41 -1.71
N ASP A 178 -3.27 4.50 -1.85
CA ASP A 178 -2.44 3.40 -2.32
C ASP A 178 -2.51 2.17 -1.38
N ALA A 179 -2.46 2.38 -0.08
CA ALA A 179 -2.68 1.30 0.88
C ALA A 179 -4.12 0.75 0.82
N TRP A 180 -5.14 1.63 0.79
CA TRP A 180 -6.54 1.23 0.79
C TRP A 180 -6.92 0.41 -0.44
N VAL A 181 -6.53 0.83 -1.65
CA VAL A 181 -6.88 0.08 -2.87
C VAL A 181 -6.27 -1.32 -2.88
N CYS A 182 -5.09 -1.52 -2.28
CA CYS A 182 -4.50 -2.85 -2.15
C CYS A 182 -5.40 -3.78 -1.32
N ARG A 183 -5.94 -3.29 -0.20
CA ARG A 183 -6.92 -4.02 0.61
C ARG A 183 -8.19 -4.33 -0.19
N GLU A 184 -8.78 -3.35 -0.84
CA GLU A 184 -10.03 -3.51 -1.59
C GLU A 184 -9.88 -4.46 -2.78
N MET A 185 -8.75 -4.37 -3.51
CA MET A 185 -8.44 -5.30 -4.60
C MET A 185 -8.38 -6.74 -4.08
N TYR A 186 -7.65 -6.98 -2.98
CA TYR A 186 -7.55 -8.31 -2.38
C TYR A 186 -8.93 -8.87 -2.01
N LEU A 187 -9.75 -8.09 -1.30
CA LEU A 187 -11.07 -8.52 -0.88
C LEU A 187 -11.99 -8.85 -2.07
N LYS A 188 -11.88 -8.08 -3.16
CA LYS A 188 -12.65 -8.35 -4.37
C LYS A 188 -12.15 -9.60 -5.09
N LEU A 189 -10.84 -9.80 -5.20
CA LEU A 189 -10.26 -11.02 -5.76
C LEU A 189 -10.70 -12.27 -4.99
N MET A 190 -10.66 -12.24 -3.65
CA MET A 190 -11.05 -13.39 -2.82
C MET A 190 -12.55 -13.78 -2.95
N ARG A 191 -13.38 -12.87 -3.47
CA ARG A 191 -14.81 -13.12 -3.75
C ARG A 191 -15.07 -13.46 -5.22
N SER A 192 -14.05 -13.45 -6.05
CA SER A 192 -14.14 -13.68 -7.50
C SER A 192 -13.68 -15.09 -7.84
N GLU A 193 -14.23 -15.65 -8.93
CA GLU A 193 -13.76 -16.91 -9.48
C GLU A 193 -12.36 -16.74 -10.08
N LYS A 194 -11.50 -17.72 -9.85
CA LYS A 194 -10.19 -17.80 -10.47
C LYS A 194 -10.33 -18.15 -11.95
N ASN A 195 -9.56 -17.45 -12.78
CA ASN A 195 -9.41 -17.71 -14.21
C ASN A 195 -7.94 -17.51 -14.57
N PRO A 196 -7.04 -18.46 -14.23
CA PRO A 196 -5.61 -18.29 -14.39
C PRO A 196 -5.20 -18.00 -15.81
N LEU A 197 -4.21 -17.12 -16.01
CA LEU A 197 -3.52 -16.98 -17.29
C LEU A 197 -2.92 -18.32 -17.70
N LYS A 198 -3.01 -18.64 -18.99
CA LYS A 198 -2.34 -19.83 -19.55
C LYS A 198 -0.84 -19.73 -19.33
N GLU A 199 -0.15 -20.87 -19.24
CA GLU A 199 1.30 -20.88 -18.92
C GLU A 199 2.16 -20.09 -19.89
N GLU A 200 1.79 -20.03 -21.17
CA GLU A 200 2.45 -19.23 -22.21
C GLU A 200 2.29 -17.70 -22.02
N GLU A 201 1.39 -17.27 -21.12
CA GLU A 201 1.02 -15.88 -20.86
C GLU A 201 1.54 -15.35 -19.51
N LYS A 202 2.28 -16.18 -18.77
CA LYS A 202 2.77 -15.84 -17.40
C LYS A 202 4.12 -15.11 -17.37
N VAL A 203 4.61 -14.56 -18.50
CA VAL A 203 5.91 -13.88 -18.58
C VAL A 203 5.90 -12.50 -17.91
#